data_bdb88f37e1df8beeb5fd41fa2ad703f5
#
_entry.id   bdb88f37e1df8beeb5fd41fa2ad703f5
#
_cell.length_a   1.000
_cell.length_b   1.000
_cell.length_c   1.000
_cell.angle_alpha   90.00
_cell.angle_beta   90.00
_cell.angle_gamma   90.00
#
_symmetry.space_group_name_H-M   'P 1'
#
loop_
_entity.id
_entity.type
_entity.pdbx_description
1 polymer ?
#
loop_
_entity_poly.entity_id
_entity_poly.type
_entity_poly.pdbx_seq_one_letter_code
_entity_poly.pdbx_strand_id
1 'polypeptide(L)'
;MLKDLCFEIIQTCPNHCLFCSSVAGMDKHQIIDYDLFKRTIDYFMSIGGIEEISISGGEPFLHPRLFEMIRYCKINGIKTVLFTSGIKMRNKMTDDDKQQLEFNLRQQYSSYLNEGMPKEEYENLITKLMNDYLKYDARTFDSLSTYDCHLLKNLGLDKIIFDFQAWNKDTYNQIMGSKDSFDFVTLSMIKVKSAGLVADAHFISTKVNYKELPDIVEMLNVANFDQLSILNFVPQGRGKDNESILSLSEEEFQEFIQIYDKCKEQFHGNLRIGIPLQGIDTHKCTAGFDKLVIKYDGTVLPCPAFKEYDIKKLNALGIKTPNIHYNLEDIKVHHGTRKQPLCKQLYKFNKSIQ
;
A
#
# COMPACT_ATOMS: atom_id res chain seq x y z
N MET A 1 -20.45 -15.41 -6.13
CA MET A 1 -19.01 -15.07 -6.16
C MET A 1 -18.82 -13.67 -5.59
N LEU A 2 -17.92 -13.49 -4.60
CA LEU A 2 -17.54 -12.19 -4.05
C LEU A 2 -16.63 -11.50 -5.07
N LYS A 3 -16.95 -10.26 -5.46
CA LYS A 3 -16.19 -9.56 -6.50
C LYS A 3 -14.88 -8.94 -6.01
N ASP A 4 -14.88 -8.43 -4.77
CA ASP A 4 -13.73 -7.71 -4.20
C ASP A 4 -13.61 -8.02 -2.70
N LEU A 5 -12.55 -8.72 -2.33
CA LEU A 5 -12.17 -8.98 -0.94
C LEU A 5 -10.88 -8.22 -0.62
N CYS A 6 -10.98 -7.16 0.17
CA CYS A 6 -9.79 -6.52 0.74
C CYS A 6 -9.39 -7.27 2.02
N PHE A 7 -8.16 -7.76 2.10
CA PHE A 7 -7.66 -8.50 3.25
C PHE A 7 -6.42 -7.80 3.84
N GLU A 8 -6.58 -7.19 4.99
CA GLU A 8 -5.46 -6.64 5.76
C GLU A 8 -4.79 -7.76 6.55
N ILE A 9 -3.63 -8.19 6.08
CA ILE A 9 -2.94 -9.36 6.65
C ILE A 9 -2.04 -9.03 7.84
N ILE A 10 -1.70 -7.76 8.06
CA ILE A 10 -0.79 -7.28 9.10
C ILE A 10 -1.06 -5.82 9.45
N GLN A 11 -0.85 -5.44 10.72
CA GLN A 11 -0.95 -4.04 11.16
C GLN A 11 0.42 -3.35 11.25
N THR A 12 1.52 -4.12 11.37
CA THR A 12 2.87 -3.56 11.40
C THR A 12 3.17 -2.80 10.09
N CYS A 13 3.77 -1.61 10.19
CA CYS A 13 4.12 -0.77 9.03
C CYS A 13 5.35 0.08 9.36
N PRO A 14 6.31 0.25 8.43
CA PRO A 14 7.46 1.12 8.63
C PRO A 14 7.10 2.60 8.58
N ASN A 15 5.95 2.92 7.99
CA ASN A 15 5.41 4.27 7.89
C ASN A 15 4.45 4.60 9.04
N HIS A 16 4.32 5.90 9.31
CA HIS A 16 3.37 6.44 10.27
C HIS A 16 2.49 7.51 9.62
N CYS A 17 1.89 7.16 8.46
CA CYS A 17 1.16 8.10 7.60
C CYS A 17 0.10 8.89 8.37
N LEU A 18 0.04 10.20 8.15
CA LEU A 18 -0.88 11.11 8.82
C LEU A 18 -2.36 10.76 8.54
N PHE A 19 -2.64 10.18 7.37
CA PHE A 19 -3.99 9.80 6.93
C PHE A 19 -4.37 8.35 7.22
N CYS A 20 -3.53 7.56 7.89
CA CYS A 20 -3.71 6.11 8.01
C CYS A 20 -4.99 5.72 8.74
N SER A 21 -5.93 5.12 8.02
CA SER A 21 -7.20 4.61 8.59
C SER A 21 -7.04 3.35 9.42
N SER A 22 -5.97 2.56 9.21
CA SER A 22 -5.71 1.30 9.96
C SER A 22 -4.83 1.52 11.19
N VAL A 23 -4.40 2.77 11.46
CA VAL A 23 -3.51 3.14 12.57
C VAL A 23 -2.28 2.24 12.64
N ALA A 24 -1.76 1.85 11.47
CA ALA A 24 -0.62 0.96 11.34
C ALA A 24 0.68 1.64 11.79
N GLY A 25 1.64 0.87 12.28
CA GLY A 25 2.93 1.37 12.75
C GLY A 25 3.83 0.24 13.24
N MET A 26 5.10 0.54 13.54
CA MET A 26 6.06 -0.46 14.05
C MET A 26 5.75 -0.92 15.49
N ASP A 27 4.93 -0.15 16.22
CA ASP A 27 4.42 -0.49 17.55
C ASP A 27 3.22 -1.46 17.53
N LYS A 28 2.74 -1.83 16.34
CA LYS A 28 1.59 -2.72 16.13
C LYS A 28 2.08 -4.12 15.76
N HIS A 29 1.43 -5.15 16.34
CA HIS A 29 1.90 -6.53 16.20
C HIS A 29 0.79 -7.50 15.75
N GLN A 30 -0.40 -6.99 15.41
CA GLN A 30 -1.46 -7.86 14.92
C GLN A 30 -1.17 -8.34 13.50
N ILE A 31 -1.35 -9.64 13.31
CA ILE A 31 -1.03 -10.35 12.08
C ILE A 31 -2.03 -11.50 11.90
N ILE A 32 -2.47 -11.71 10.69
CA ILE A 32 -3.28 -12.89 10.31
C ILE A 32 -2.32 -14.04 10.01
N ASP A 33 -2.43 -15.14 10.74
CA ASP A 33 -1.63 -16.31 10.43
C ASP A 33 -2.04 -16.96 9.10
N TYR A 34 -1.10 -17.70 8.50
CA TYR A 34 -1.31 -18.27 7.17
C TYR A 34 -2.43 -19.31 7.12
N ASP A 35 -2.63 -20.08 8.19
CA ASP A 35 -3.65 -21.13 8.22
C ASP A 35 -5.06 -20.51 8.35
N LEU A 36 -5.18 -19.43 9.12
CA LEU A 36 -6.43 -18.65 9.19
C LEU A 36 -6.74 -18.01 7.83
N PHE A 37 -5.72 -17.43 7.17
CA PHE A 37 -5.87 -16.89 5.81
C PHE A 37 -6.39 -17.96 4.85
N LYS A 38 -5.76 -19.14 4.81
CA LYS A 38 -6.20 -20.26 3.96
C LYS A 38 -7.62 -20.68 4.25
N ARG A 39 -7.95 -20.96 5.51
CA ARG A 39 -9.32 -21.37 5.91
C ARG A 39 -10.35 -20.34 5.47
N THR A 40 -10.01 -19.05 5.55
CA THR A 40 -10.90 -17.96 5.12
C THR A 40 -11.11 -17.99 3.61
N ILE A 41 -10.03 -18.17 2.82
CA ILE A 41 -10.13 -18.31 1.36
C ILE A 41 -10.97 -19.56 0.99
N ASP A 42 -10.67 -20.71 1.61
CA ASP A 42 -11.37 -21.97 1.37
C ASP A 42 -12.90 -21.84 1.65
N TYR A 43 -13.23 -21.14 2.74
CA TYR A 43 -14.63 -20.86 3.05
C TYR A 43 -15.32 -20.05 1.95
N PHE A 44 -14.72 -18.93 1.53
CA PHE A 44 -15.29 -18.11 0.45
C PHE A 44 -15.38 -18.89 -0.86
N MET A 45 -14.39 -19.72 -1.18
CA MET A 45 -14.42 -20.59 -2.36
C MET A 45 -15.57 -21.58 -2.29
N SER A 46 -15.88 -22.12 -1.10
CA SER A 46 -16.99 -23.07 -0.90
C SER A 46 -18.39 -22.45 -1.05
N ILE A 47 -18.54 -21.14 -0.76
CA ILE A 47 -19.83 -20.42 -0.81
C ILE A 47 -20.03 -19.60 -2.09
N GLY A 48 -19.22 -19.82 -3.13
CA GLY A 48 -19.41 -19.20 -4.45
C GLY A 48 -18.18 -18.52 -5.04
N GLY A 49 -17.04 -18.50 -4.32
CA GLY A 49 -15.75 -18.03 -4.81
C GLY A 49 -15.50 -16.54 -4.66
N ILE A 50 -14.24 -16.16 -4.93
CA ILE A 50 -13.71 -14.79 -4.94
C ILE A 50 -13.21 -14.48 -6.35
N GLU A 51 -13.62 -13.35 -6.92
CA GLU A 51 -13.11 -12.88 -8.21
C GLU A 51 -11.74 -12.20 -8.06
N GLU A 52 -11.65 -11.23 -7.15
CA GLU A 52 -10.42 -10.49 -6.87
C GLU A 52 -10.17 -10.37 -5.37
N ILE A 53 -8.93 -10.58 -4.95
CA ILE A 53 -8.45 -10.28 -3.61
C ILE A 53 -7.41 -9.17 -3.63
N SER A 54 -7.62 -8.18 -2.77
CA SER A 54 -6.67 -7.12 -2.51
C SER A 54 -5.95 -7.41 -1.18
N ILE A 55 -4.69 -7.83 -1.23
CA ILE A 55 -3.85 -8.03 -0.06
C ILE A 55 -3.30 -6.67 0.37
N SER A 56 -3.55 -6.31 1.62
CA SER A 56 -3.26 -5.00 2.19
C SER A 56 -2.91 -5.13 3.68
N GLY A 57 -2.92 -4.02 4.43
CA GLY A 57 -2.71 -4.00 5.88
C GLY A 57 -1.96 -2.75 6.32
N GLY A 58 -0.96 -2.95 7.20
CA GLY A 58 0.12 -1.99 7.40
C GLY A 58 1.03 -2.01 6.16
N GLU A 59 2.13 -2.77 6.25
CA GLU A 59 2.95 -3.04 5.06
C GLU A 59 3.02 -4.56 4.82
N PRO A 60 2.39 -5.09 3.77
CA PRO A 60 2.34 -6.53 3.52
C PRO A 60 3.72 -7.20 3.36
N PHE A 61 4.74 -6.48 2.87
CA PHE A 61 6.10 -7.02 2.79
C PHE A 61 6.77 -7.29 4.14
N LEU A 62 6.16 -6.84 5.24
CA LEU A 62 6.58 -7.23 6.59
C LEU A 62 5.92 -8.53 7.06
N HIS A 63 4.95 -9.07 6.31
CA HIS A 63 4.33 -10.34 6.63
C HIS A 63 5.22 -11.51 6.18
N PRO A 64 5.65 -12.42 7.10
CA PRO A 64 6.66 -13.47 6.78
C PRO A 64 6.17 -14.47 5.72
N ARG A 65 4.85 -14.62 5.54
CA ARG A 65 4.23 -15.57 4.62
C ARG A 65 3.50 -14.92 3.43
N LEU A 66 3.83 -13.65 3.08
CA LEU A 66 3.17 -12.91 1.99
C LEU A 66 3.19 -13.67 0.66
N PHE A 67 4.36 -14.13 0.24
CA PHE A 67 4.52 -14.81 -1.05
C PHE A 67 3.72 -16.12 -1.12
N GLU A 68 3.59 -16.82 -0.01
CA GLU A 68 2.78 -18.04 0.08
C GLU A 68 1.28 -17.72 0.03
N MET A 69 0.84 -16.62 0.64
CA MET A 69 -0.54 -16.14 0.53
C MET A 69 -0.89 -15.78 -0.93
N ILE A 70 -0.01 -15.05 -1.62
CA ILE A 70 -0.17 -14.74 -3.04
C ILE A 70 -0.27 -16.03 -3.86
N ARG A 71 0.68 -16.96 -3.65
CA ARG A 71 0.66 -18.26 -4.33
C ARG A 71 -0.64 -19.01 -4.10
N TYR A 72 -1.14 -19.02 -2.86
CA TYR A 72 -2.39 -19.70 -2.52
C TYR A 72 -3.58 -19.12 -3.26
N CYS A 73 -3.69 -17.79 -3.34
CA CYS A 73 -4.74 -17.13 -4.13
C CYS A 73 -4.65 -17.54 -5.60
N LYS A 74 -3.45 -17.55 -6.18
CA LYS A 74 -3.26 -17.89 -7.60
C LYS A 74 -3.59 -19.34 -7.91
N ILE A 75 -3.24 -20.30 -7.05
CA ILE A 75 -3.61 -21.71 -7.20
C ILE A 75 -5.15 -21.89 -7.21
N ASN A 76 -5.87 -21.05 -6.45
CA ASN A 76 -7.33 -21.05 -6.42
C ASN A 76 -7.98 -20.20 -7.54
N GLY A 77 -7.20 -19.71 -8.50
CA GLY A 77 -7.71 -18.94 -9.65
C GLY A 77 -8.19 -17.53 -9.29
N ILE A 78 -7.81 -16.99 -8.14
CA ILE A 78 -8.22 -15.69 -7.65
C ILE A 78 -7.29 -14.61 -8.23
N LYS A 79 -7.86 -13.57 -8.84
CA LYS A 79 -7.10 -12.40 -9.23
C LYS A 79 -6.57 -11.69 -8.00
N THR A 80 -5.26 -11.44 -7.94
CA THR A 80 -4.56 -10.98 -6.74
C THR A 80 -3.91 -9.62 -6.97
N VAL A 81 -4.29 -8.66 -6.15
CA VAL A 81 -3.77 -7.29 -6.14
C VAL A 81 -3.04 -7.05 -4.81
N LEU A 82 -1.87 -6.42 -4.85
CA LEU A 82 -1.07 -6.11 -3.67
C LEU A 82 -0.98 -4.60 -3.47
N PHE A 83 -1.41 -4.10 -2.31
CA PHE A 83 -1.25 -2.71 -1.89
C PHE A 83 -0.01 -2.59 -1.01
N THR A 84 0.87 -1.64 -1.29
CA THR A 84 2.14 -1.50 -0.57
C THR A 84 2.71 -0.08 -0.62
N SER A 85 3.52 0.25 0.36
CA SER A 85 4.44 1.39 0.30
C SER A 85 5.77 1.03 -0.38
N GLY A 86 5.96 -0.23 -0.80
CA GLY A 86 7.19 -0.68 -1.44
C GLY A 86 8.40 -0.78 -0.49
N ILE A 87 8.15 -0.95 0.80
CA ILE A 87 9.19 -0.98 1.84
C ILE A 87 9.18 -2.35 2.52
N LYS A 88 10.34 -2.95 2.66
CA LYS A 88 10.51 -4.24 3.35
C LYS A 88 11.59 -4.17 4.42
N MET A 89 11.62 -5.18 5.28
CA MET A 89 12.78 -5.36 6.16
C MET A 89 14.03 -5.62 5.33
N ARG A 90 15.11 -4.97 5.70
CA ARG A 90 16.40 -5.22 5.09
C ARG A 90 16.96 -6.58 5.53
N ASN A 91 17.38 -7.38 4.57
CA ASN A 91 18.19 -8.56 4.86
C ASN A 91 19.59 -8.08 5.22
N LYS A 92 20.01 -8.35 6.46
CA LYS A 92 21.37 -8.03 6.91
C LYS A 92 22.39 -8.91 6.24
N MET A 93 23.54 -8.31 5.93
CA MET A 93 24.68 -9.06 5.42
C MET A 93 25.21 -10.02 6.48
N THR A 94 25.41 -11.26 6.10
CA THR A 94 26.19 -12.23 6.90
C THR A 94 27.66 -11.86 6.87
N ASP A 95 28.45 -12.49 7.72
CA ASP A 95 29.91 -12.27 7.68
C ASP A 95 30.54 -12.81 6.38
N ASP A 96 29.99 -13.87 5.82
CA ASP A 96 30.37 -14.38 4.49
C ASP A 96 30.06 -13.38 3.39
N ASP A 97 28.87 -12.74 3.43
CA ASP A 97 28.51 -11.68 2.47
C ASP A 97 29.47 -10.49 2.55
N LYS A 98 29.90 -10.10 3.75
CA LYS A 98 30.87 -9.01 3.95
C LYS A 98 32.25 -9.36 3.37
N GLN A 99 32.71 -10.59 3.60
CA GLN A 99 33.97 -11.08 3.03
C GLN A 99 33.91 -11.12 1.50
N GLN A 100 32.80 -11.62 0.96
CA GLN A 100 32.62 -11.65 -0.49
C GLN A 100 32.54 -10.24 -1.09
N LEU A 101 31.89 -9.30 -0.39
CA LEU A 101 31.85 -7.90 -0.82
C LEU A 101 33.26 -7.31 -0.86
N GLU A 102 34.05 -7.48 0.21
CA GLU A 102 35.41 -7.00 0.26
C GLU A 102 36.26 -7.58 -0.88
N PHE A 103 36.16 -8.89 -1.13
CA PHE A 103 36.84 -9.54 -2.24
C PHE A 103 36.45 -8.94 -3.58
N ASN A 104 35.15 -8.73 -3.83
CA ASN A 104 34.64 -8.15 -5.07
C ASN A 104 35.14 -6.69 -5.27
N LEU A 105 35.14 -5.88 -4.20
CA LEU A 105 35.66 -4.53 -4.25
C LEU A 105 37.15 -4.52 -4.57
N ARG A 106 37.93 -5.39 -3.93
CA ARG A 106 39.36 -5.51 -4.22
C ARG A 106 39.62 -5.92 -5.69
N GLN A 107 38.82 -6.82 -6.23
CA GLN A 107 38.91 -7.19 -7.65
C GLN A 107 38.54 -6.03 -8.58
N GLN A 108 37.42 -5.39 -8.32
CA GLN A 108 36.90 -4.29 -9.16
C GLN A 108 37.88 -3.10 -9.23
N TYR A 109 38.56 -2.80 -8.14
CA TYR A 109 39.48 -1.65 -8.05
C TYR A 109 40.96 -2.06 -8.17
N SER A 110 41.27 -3.30 -8.51
CA SER A 110 42.65 -3.81 -8.61
C SER A 110 43.50 -3.08 -9.66
N SER A 111 42.87 -2.51 -10.72
CA SER A 111 43.57 -1.74 -11.75
C SER A 111 44.29 -0.52 -11.17
N TYR A 112 43.76 0.11 -10.12
CA TYR A 112 44.39 1.28 -9.51
C TYR A 112 45.77 1.01 -8.95
N LEU A 113 46.01 -0.18 -8.40
CA LEU A 113 47.36 -0.61 -7.97
C LEU A 113 48.28 -0.77 -9.19
N ASN A 114 47.79 -1.31 -10.29
CA ASN A 114 48.57 -1.48 -11.50
C ASN A 114 48.90 -0.13 -12.19
N GLU A 115 48.04 0.88 -11.98
CA GLU A 115 48.22 2.26 -12.46
C GLU A 115 49.09 3.10 -11.54
N GLY A 116 49.61 2.51 -10.45
CA GLY A 116 50.61 3.16 -9.59
C GLY A 116 50.03 3.83 -8.32
N MET A 117 48.74 3.53 -7.97
CA MET A 117 48.21 4.02 -6.69
C MET A 117 49.00 3.45 -5.51
N PRO A 118 49.46 4.28 -4.52
CA PRO A 118 50.10 3.79 -3.33
C PRO A 118 49.23 2.77 -2.58
N LYS A 119 49.83 1.69 -2.08
CA LYS A 119 49.10 0.63 -1.38
C LYS A 119 48.26 1.13 -0.21
N GLU A 120 48.77 2.09 0.54
CA GLU A 120 48.04 2.73 1.65
C GLU A 120 46.79 3.48 1.16
N GLU A 121 46.86 4.19 0.05
CA GLU A 121 45.74 4.88 -0.54
C GLU A 121 44.66 3.88 -1.02
N TYR A 122 45.10 2.77 -1.63
CA TYR A 122 44.20 1.69 -2.05
C TYR A 122 43.49 1.06 -0.86
N GLU A 123 44.19 0.73 0.25
CA GLU A 123 43.55 0.16 1.44
C GLU A 123 42.56 1.15 2.06
N ASN A 124 42.89 2.47 2.07
CA ASN A 124 41.96 3.50 2.52
C ASN A 124 40.72 3.59 1.63
N LEU A 125 40.85 3.44 0.30
CA LEU A 125 39.72 3.39 -0.63
C LEU A 125 38.82 2.21 -0.34
N ILE A 126 39.39 1.00 -0.23
CA ILE A 126 38.62 -0.21 0.06
C ILE A 126 37.91 -0.09 1.40
N THR A 127 38.60 0.38 2.44
CA THR A 127 38.02 0.60 3.77
C THR A 127 36.86 1.60 3.73
N LYS A 128 37.01 2.70 3.00
CA LYS A 128 35.94 3.68 2.82
C LYS A 128 34.71 3.07 2.14
N LEU A 129 34.92 2.35 1.03
CA LEU A 129 33.85 1.69 0.31
C LEU A 129 33.13 0.64 1.18
N MET A 130 33.87 -0.19 1.91
CA MET A 130 33.32 -1.14 2.87
C MET A 130 32.47 -0.43 3.93
N ASN A 131 32.98 0.66 4.52
CA ASN A 131 32.23 1.42 5.53
C ASN A 131 30.93 2.02 4.97
N ASP A 132 30.93 2.51 3.73
CA ASP A 132 29.72 3.03 3.08
C ASP A 132 28.69 1.92 2.88
N TYR A 133 29.09 0.72 2.46
CA TYR A 133 28.20 -0.44 2.37
C TYR A 133 27.66 -0.89 3.73
N LEU A 134 28.53 -0.97 4.75
CA LEU A 134 28.14 -1.35 6.12
C LEU A 134 27.19 -0.32 6.75
N LYS A 135 27.41 0.97 6.48
CA LYS A 135 26.50 2.05 6.91
C LYS A 135 25.13 1.89 6.26
N TYR A 136 25.09 1.53 4.97
CA TYR A 136 23.85 1.22 4.27
C TYR A 136 23.20 -0.05 4.87
N ASP A 137 23.97 -1.10 5.16
CA ASP A 137 23.48 -2.34 5.79
C ASP A 137 22.95 -2.11 7.22
N ALA A 138 23.36 -1.06 7.91
CA ALA A 138 22.84 -0.70 9.24
C ALA A 138 21.36 -0.28 9.23
N ARG A 139 20.78 0.11 8.06
CA ARG A 139 19.38 0.49 7.94
C ARG A 139 18.46 -0.69 8.25
N THR A 140 17.33 -0.40 8.88
CA THR A 140 16.32 -1.41 9.22
C THR A 140 15.48 -1.82 8.01
N PHE A 141 15.21 -0.86 7.11
CA PHE A 141 14.35 -1.04 5.95
C PHE A 141 15.09 -0.82 4.65
N ASP A 142 14.50 -1.31 3.57
CA ASP A 142 14.96 -1.17 2.21
C ASP A 142 13.78 -1.13 1.22
N SER A 143 14.06 -0.71 -0.01
CA SER A 143 13.17 -0.92 -1.15
C SER A 143 13.04 -2.40 -1.47
N LEU A 144 12.03 -2.78 -2.25
CA LEU A 144 11.95 -4.11 -2.83
C LEU A 144 13.22 -4.45 -3.60
N SER A 145 13.67 -5.70 -3.51
CA SER A 145 14.76 -6.17 -4.34
C SER A 145 14.28 -6.56 -5.74
N THR A 146 15.18 -6.60 -6.70
CA THR A 146 14.87 -7.14 -8.04
C THR A 146 14.38 -8.59 -7.95
N TYR A 147 14.93 -9.37 -7.00
CA TYR A 147 14.48 -10.72 -6.73
C TYR A 147 13.02 -10.77 -6.28
N ASP A 148 12.61 -9.91 -5.33
CA ASP A 148 11.20 -9.85 -4.88
C ASP A 148 10.25 -9.55 -6.04
N CYS A 149 10.62 -8.60 -6.91
CA CYS A 149 9.82 -8.22 -8.06
C CYS A 149 9.67 -9.37 -9.08
N HIS A 150 10.75 -10.08 -9.38
CA HIS A 150 10.68 -11.27 -10.23
C HIS A 150 9.90 -12.41 -9.59
N LEU A 151 10.05 -12.61 -8.27
CA LEU A 151 9.28 -13.63 -7.54
C LEU A 151 7.78 -13.32 -7.61
N LEU A 152 7.36 -12.08 -7.36
CA LEU A 152 5.96 -11.67 -7.50
C LEU A 152 5.41 -11.96 -8.91
N LYS A 153 6.18 -11.61 -9.94
CA LYS A 153 5.81 -11.89 -11.32
C LYS A 153 5.68 -13.39 -11.61
N ASN A 154 6.63 -14.18 -11.15
CA ASN A 154 6.63 -15.64 -11.35
C ASN A 154 5.50 -16.34 -10.57
N LEU A 155 5.10 -15.78 -9.42
CA LEU A 155 3.91 -16.22 -8.69
C LEU A 155 2.61 -15.85 -9.39
N GLY A 156 2.65 -14.99 -10.41
CA GLY A 156 1.47 -14.55 -11.16
C GLY A 156 0.69 -13.45 -10.47
N LEU A 157 1.33 -12.58 -9.67
CA LEU A 157 0.66 -11.40 -9.14
C LEU A 157 0.10 -10.57 -10.29
N ASP A 158 -1.21 -10.26 -10.24
CA ASP A 158 -1.89 -9.57 -11.33
C ASP A 158 -1.56 -8.08 -11.34
N LYS A 159 -1.44 -7.47 -10.15
CA LYS A 159 -1.20 -6.04 -10.02
C LYS A 159 -0.56 -5.68 -8.67
N ILE A 160 0.30 -4.67 -8.67
CA ILE A 160 0.78 -4.00 -7.46
C ILE A 160 0.32 -2.54 -7.47
N ILE A 161 -0.11 -2.04 -6.31
CA ILE A 161 -0.60 -0.67 -6.15
C ILE A 161 0.22 0.02 -5.07
N PHE A 162 0.87 1.12 -5.45
CA PHE A 162 1.68 1.91 -4.55
C PHE A 162 0.90 3.08 -3.95
N ASP A 163 1.04 3.33 -2.67
CA ASP A 163 0.64 4.59 -2.05
C ASP A 163 1.69 5.67 -2.35
N PHE A 164 1.41 6.53 -3.33
CA PHE A 164 2.33 7.57 -3.77
C PHE A 164 1.71 8.96 -3.57
N GLN A 165 2.14 9.67 -2.52
CA GLN A 165 1.40 10.80 -1.96
C GLN A 165 1.99 12.18 -2.27
N ALA A 166 3.22 12.27 -2.77
CA ALA A 166 3.86 13.50 -3.20
C ALA A 166 5.07 13.19 -4.07
N TRP A 167 5.46 14.14 -4.94
CA TRP A 167 6.73 14.09 -5.68
C TRP A 167 7.86 14.78 -4.91
N ASN A 168 7.54 15.83 -4.16
CA ASN A 168 8.52 16.44 -3.28
C ASN A 168 8.84 15.50 -2.11
N LYS A 169 10.14 15.19 -1.95
CA LYS A 169 10.61 14.24 -0.93
C LYS A 169 10.25 14.64 0.50
N ASP A 170 10.35 15.94 0.83
CA ASP A 170 10.05 16.42 2.17
C ASP A 170 8.55 16.33 2.46
N THR A 171 7.70 16.74 1.51
CA THR A 171 6.24 16.58 1.58
C THR A 171 5.86 15.11 1.73
N TYR A 172 6.46 14.23 0.90
CA TYR A 172 6.20 12.79 0.97
C TYR A 172 6.55 12.21 2.34
N ASN A 173 7.78 12.46 2.80
CA ASN A 173 8.26 11.95 4.07
C ASN A 173 7.46 12.50 5.27
N GLN A 174 7.02 13.76 5.19
CA GLN A 174 6.14 14.36 6.20
C GLN A 174 4.78 13.63 6.25
N ILE A 175 4.13 13.44 5.10
CA ILE A 175 2.82 12.77 5.01
C ILE A 175 2.91 11.31 5.44
N MET A 176 3.97 10.61 5.02
CA MET A 176 4.19 9.21 5.35
C MET A 176 4.76 8.98 6.76
N GLY A 177 5.16 10.05 7.45
CA GLY A 177 5.72 9.97 8.80
C GLY A 177 7.01 9.18 8.90
N SER A 178 7.86 9.21 7.86
CA SER A 178 9.11 8.48 7.77
C SER A 178 10.13 9.25 6.92
N LYS A 179 11.40 9.30 7.37
CA LYS A 179 12.45 10.10 6.72
C LYS A 179 12.98 9.51 5.40
N ASP A 180 12.84 8.20 5.20
CA ASP A 180 13.45 7.49 4.06
C ASP A 180 12.42 6.89 3.10
N SER A 181 11.12 7.08 3.37
CA SER A 181 10.05 6.44 2.62
C SER A 181 10.04 6.81 1.14
N PHE A 182 10.33 8.06 0.80
CA PHE A 182 10.38 8.52 -0.59
C PHE A 182 11.40 7.74 -1.42
N ASP A 183 12.62 7.59 -0.90
CA ASP A 183 13.70 6.89 -1.61
C ASP A 183 13.36 5.40 -1.80
N PHE A 184 12.77 4.77 -0.79
CA PHE A 184 12.41 3.36 -0.86
C PHE A 184 11.25 3.10 -1.84
N VAL A 185 10.19 3.91 -1.79
CA VAL A 185 9.04 3.73 -2.68
C VAL A 185 9.44 3.97 -4.13
N THR A 186 10.17 5.04 -4.44
CA THR A 186 10.58 5.37 -5.81
C THR A 186 11.47 4.28 -6.41
N LEU A 187 12.45 3.77 -5.65
CA LEU A 187 13.27 2.64 -6.08
C LEU A 187 12.45 1.37 -6.31
N SER A 188 11.46 1.09 -5.44
CA SER A 188 10.58 -0.07 -5.59
C SER A 188 9.70 0.05 -6.83
N MET A 189 9.14 1.23 -7.09
CA MET A 189 8.33 1.52 -8.29
C MET A 189 9.13 1.25 -9.57
N ILE A 190 10.38 1.74 -9.64
CA ILE A 190 11.28 1.50 -10.77
C ILE A 190 11.56 0.01 -10.96
N LYS A 191 11.91 -0.71 -9.90
CA LYS A 191 12.22 -2.16 -9.96
C LYS A 191 11.01 -3.00 -10.36
N VAL A 192 9.82 -2.65 -9.86
CA VAL A 192 8.56 -3.32 -10.21
C VAL A 192 8.25 -3.17 -11.69
N LYS A 193 8.35 -1.95 -12.22
CA LYS A 193 8.13 -1.72 -13.67
C LYS A 193 9.22 -2.37 -14.53
N SER A 194 10.48 -2.34 -14.10
CA SER A 194 11.59 -3.02 -14.78
C SER A 194 11.41 -4.55 -14.82
N ALA A 195 10.77 -5.15 -13.81
CA ALA A 195 10.41 -6.56 -13.81
C ALA A 195 9.19 -6.87 -14.71
N GLY A 196 8.53 -5.85 -15.26
CA GLY A 196 7.37 -5.98 -16.14
C GLY A 196 6.08 -6.38 -15.40
N LEU A 197 5.93 -5.97 -14.15
CA LEU A 197 4.68 -6.06 -13.39
C LEU A 197 3.73 -4.92 -13.77
N VAL A 198 2.43 -5.20 -13.76
CA VAL A 198 1.39 -4.18 -13.83
C VAL A 198 1.41 -3.38 -12.54
N ALA A 199 1.56 -2.06 -12.62
CA ALA A 199 1.68 -1.21 -11.46
C ALA A 199 0.78 0.02 -11.57
N ASP A 200 -0.02 0.25 -10.52
CA ASP A 200 -0.85 1.42 -10.34
C ASP A 200 -0.34 2.26 -9.15
N ALA A 201 -0.80 3.50 -9.05
CA ALA A 201 -0.58 4.35 -7.90
C ALA A 201 -1.91 4.85 -7.31
N HIS A 202 -1.92 5.03 -6.00
CA HIS A 202 -2.97 5.73 -5.26
C HIS A 202 -2.47 7.06 -4.74
N PHE A 203 -3.27 8.08 -4.91
CA PHE A 203 -3.04 9.43 -4.40
C PHE A 203 -4.26 9.88 -3.59
N ILE A 204 -4.06 10.23 -2.34
CA ILE A 204 -5.09 10.82 -1.48
C ILE A 204 -4.92 12.32 -1.52
N SER A 205 -5.90 13.04 -2.08
CA SER A 205 -5.86 14.49 -2.14
C SER A 205 -6.06 15.11 -0.76
N THR A 206 -5.06 15.83 -0.28
CA THR A 206 -5.06 16.53 1.00
C THR A 206 -4.54 17.95 0.83
N LYS A 207 -4.79 18.81 1.82
CA LYS A 207 -4.29 20.19 1.86
C LYS A 207 -2.76 20.29 1.68
N VAL A 208 -2.03 19.26 2.11
CA VAL A 208 -0.55 19.25 2.09
C VAL A 208 0.00 18.93 0.71
N ASN A 209 -0.72 18.15 -0.12
CA ASN A 209 -0.14 17.56 -1.34
C ASN A 209 -0.94 17.80 -2.64
N TYR A 210 -2.15 18.35 -2.60
CA TYR A 210 -3.00 18.37 -3.81
C TYR A 210 -2.37 19.11 -5.00
N LYS A 211 -1.48 20.08 -4.73
CA LYS A 211 -0.77 20.84 -5.77
C LYS A 211 0.35 20.07 -6.45
N GLU A 212 0.77 18.94 -5.87
CA GLU A 212 1.83 18.09 -6.44
C GLU A 212 1.31 17.06 -7.45
N LEU A 213 -0.01 17.01 -7.68
CA LEU A 213 -0.60 16.05 -8.63
C LEU A 213 0.01 16.11 -10.05
N PRO A 214 0.31 17.30 -10.63
CA PRO A 214 0.95 17.39 -11.94
C PRO A 214 2.33 16.71 -11.98
N ASP A 215 3.17 16.94 -10.97
CA ASP A 215 4.52 16.37 -10.88
C ASP A 215 4.46 14.84 -10.72
N ILE A 216 3.48 14.35 -9.94
CA ILE A 216 3.20 12.91 -9.80
C ILE A 216 2.81 12.32 -11.14
N VAL A 217 1.92 12.96 -11.89
CA VAL A 217 1.47 12.51 -13.22
C VAL A 217 2.65 12.44 -14.19
N GLU A 218 3.52 13.45 -14.21
CA GLU A 218 4.72 13.45 -15.05
C GLU A 218 5.64 12.27 -14.72
N MET A 219 5.92 12.06 -13.42
CA MET A 219 6.75 10.94 -12.95
C MET A 219 6.14 9.58 -13.34
N LEU A 220 4.83 9.41 -13.13
CA LEU A 220 4.14 8.16 -13.45
C LEU A 220 4.10 7.90 -14.96
N ASN A 221 4.03 8.95 -15.79
CA ASN A 221 4.18 8.84 -17.25
C ASN A 221 5.58 8.34 -17.63
N VAL A 222 6.64 8.94 -17.07
CA VAL A 222 8.03 8.52 -17.30
C VAL A 222 8.25 7.08 -16.85
N ALA A 223 7.69 6.69 -15.71
CA ALA A 223 7.78 5.33 -15.18
C ALA A 223 6.81 4.34 -15.86
N ASN A 224 5.98 4.79 -16.82
CA ASN A 224 5.01 3.99 -17.55
C ASN A 224 4.03 3.22 -16.65
N PHE A 225 3.41 3.94 -15.69
CA PHE A 225 2.37 3.38 -14.83
C PHE A 225 1.04 3.26 -15.57
N ASP A 226 0.28 2.21 -15.24
CA ASP A 226 -0.93 1.86 -15.96
C ASP A 226 -2.15 2.67 -15.48
N GLN A 227 -2.18 3.03 -14.18
CA GLN A 227 -3.29 3.78 -13.59
C GLN A 227 -2.85 4.63 -12.40
N LEU A 228 -3.47 5.80 -12.27
CA LEU A 228 -3.48 6.61 -11.05
C LEU A 228 -4.91 6.75 -10.52
N SER A 229 -5.14 6.31 -9.29
CA SER A 229 -6.44 6.46 -8.63
C SER A 229 -6.39 7.58 -7.61
N ILE A 230 -7.20 8.59 -7.82
CA ILE A 230 -7.42 9.68 -6.86
C ILE A 230 -8.40 9.20 -5.80
N LEU A 231 -8.02 9.29 -4.55
CA LEU A 231 -8.84 8.91 -3.41
C LEU A 231 -9.21 10.17 -2.62
N ASN A 232 -10.50 10.32 -2.33
CA ASN A 232 -10.92 11.37 -1.42
C ASN A 232 -10.42 11.05 0.00
N PHE A 233 -9.91 12.05 0.69
CA PHE A 233 -9.52 11.90 2.09
C PHE A 233 -10.75 11.59 2.96
N VAL A 234 -10.65 10.50 3.74
CA VAL A 234 -11.68 10.08 4.70
C VAL A 234 -11.08 10.15 6.11
N PRO A 235 -11.56 11.04 6.99
CA PRO A 235 -11.00 11.23 8.32
C PRO A 235 -11.33 10.03 9.23
N GLN A 236 -10.43 9.06 9.27
CA GLN A 236 -10.50 7.85 10.09
C GLN A 236 -9.13 7.51 10.66
N GLY A 237 -9.07 6.84 11.79
CA GLY A 237 -7.84 6.50 12.47
C GLY A 237 -6.99 7.76 12.69
N ARG A 238 -5.68 7.72 12.38
CA ARG A 238 -4.82 8.91 12.44
C ARG A 238 -5.30 10.06 11.55
N GLY A 239 -5.96 9.75 10.43
CA GLY A 239 -6.55 10.78 9.58
C GLY A 239 -7.58 11.63 10.30
N LYS A 240 -8.31 11.08 11.28
CA LYS A 240 -9.25 11.86 12.10
C LYS A 240 -8.51 12.83 13.03
N ASP A 241 -7.42 12.39 13.64
CA ASP A 241 -6.62 13.23 14.54
C ASP A 241 -5.94 14.38 13.77
N ASN A 242 -5.67 14.17 12.49
CA ASN A 242 -5.02 15.12 11.59
C ASN A 242 -5.99 15.81 10.61
N GLU A 243 -7.30 15.70 10.81
CA GLU A 243 -8.32 16.20 9.88
C GLU A 243 -8.14 17.68 9.54
N SER A 244 -7.82 18.52 10.53
CA SER A 244 -7.66 19.96 10.37
C SER A 244 -6.48 20.36 9.44
N ILE A 245 -5.45 19.52 9.35
CA ILE A 245 -4.27 19.78 8.52
C ILE A 245 -4.32 19.04 7.18
N LEU A 246 -5.21 18.05 7.03
CA LEU A 246 -5.31 17.23 5.82
C LEU A 246 -6.52 17.60 4.95
N SER A 247 -7.64 18.03 5.55
CA SER A 247 -8.85 18.34 4.79
C SER A 247 -8.68 19.57 3.94
N LEU A 248 -9.10 19.47 2.68
CA LEU A 248 -9.20 20.63 1.77
C LEU A 248 -10.33 21.54 2.21
N SER A 249 -10.12 22.87 2.12
CA SER A 249 -11.22 23.83 2.13
C SER A 249 -12.03 23.72 0.84
N GLU A 250 -13.17 24.39 0.78
CA GLU A 250 -13.97 24.41 -0.46
C GLU A 250 -13.20 25.05 -1.62
N GLU A 251 -12.45 26.13 -1.36
CA GLU A 251 -11.63 26.80 -2.37
C GLU A 251 -10.48 25.91 -2.85
N GLU A 252 -9.77 25.25 -1.92
CA GLU A 252 -8.70 24.31 -2.23
C GLU A 252 -9.24 23.10 -3.02
N PHE A 253 -10.45 22.65 -2.69
CA PHE A 253 -11.10 21.57 -3.42
C PHE A 253 -11.45 21.98 -4.86
N GLN A 254 -11.95 23.18 -5.08
CA GLN A 254 -12.23 23.68 -6.42
C GLN A 254 -10.94 23.88 -7.25
N GLU A 255 -9.87 24.37 -6.62
CA GLU A 255 -8.53 24.42 -7.24
C GLU A 255 -8.05 23.01 -7.62
N PHE A 256 -8.19 22.04 -6.71
CA PHE A 256 -7.82 20.66 -6.97
C PHE A 256 -8.56 20.05 -8.16
N ILE A 257 -9.87 20.30 -8.32
CA ILE A 257 -10.64 19.82 -9.47
C ILE A 257 -10.07 20.37 -10.79
N GLN A 258 -9.68 21.66 -10.83
CA GLN A 258 -9.06 22.25 -12.02
C GLN A 258 -7.70 21.60 -12.34
N ILE A 259 -6.90 21.28 -11.31
CA ILE A 259 -5.63 20.56 -11.46
C ILE A 259 -5.91 19.14 -11.98
N TYR A 260 -6.87 18.44 -11.38
CA TYR A 260 -7.26 17.08 -11.79
C TYR A 260 -7.67 16.99 -13.26
N ASP A 261 -8.53 17.94 -13.72
CA ASP A 261 -9.00 17.94 -15.10
C ASP A 261 -7.84 18.11 -16.10
N LYS A 262 -6.86 18.99 -15.81
CA LYS A 262 -5.65 19.13 -16.61
C LYS A 262 -4.79 17.85 -16.59
N CYS A 263 -4.58 17.28 -15.43
CA CYS A 263 -3.82 16.05 -15.26
C CYS A 263 -4.44 14.87 -16.00
N LYS A 264 -5.77 14.82 -16.07
CA LYS A 264 -6.50 13.77 -16.79
C LYS A 264 -6.22 13.78 -18.29
N GLU A 265 -5.99 14.96 -18.87
CA GLU A 265 -5.60 15.10 -20.29
C GLU A 265 -4.13 14.74 -20.52
N GLN A 266 -3.28 14.87 -19.51
CA GLN A 266 -1.83 14.70 -19.62
C GLN A 266 -1.36 13.29 -19.25
N PHE A 267 -2.13 12.55 -18.45
CA PHE A 267 -1.73 11.21 -18.01
C PHE A 267 -1.91 10.21 -19.15
N HIS A 268 -0.86 9.47 -19.47
CA HIS A 268 -0.87 8.46 -20.55
C HIS A 268 -1.63 7.19 -20.16
N GLY A 269 -1.74 6.91 -18.84
CA GLY A 269 -2.52 5.81 -18.29
C GLY A 269 -3.97 6.19 -17.99
N ASN A 270 -4.60 5.45 -17.10
CA ASN A 270 -5.97 5.69 -16.66
C ASN A 270 -6.01 6.53 -15.36
N LEU A 271 -6.30 7.83 -15.46
CA LEU A 271 -6.57 8.66 -14.28
C LEU A 271 -8.04 8.54 -13.89
N ARG A 272 -8.29 7.96 -12.72
CA ARG A 272 -9.66 7.74 -12.24
C ARG A 272 -9.88 8.25 -10.81
N ILE A 273 -11.14 8.51 -10.47
CA ILE A 273 -11.57 8.75 -9.09
C ILE A 273 -11.92 7.41 -8.46
N GLY A 274 -11.14 6.98 -7.47
CA GLY A 274 -11.30 5.69 -6.78
C GLY A 274 -12.25 5.77 -5.58
N ILE A 275 -12.18 6.84 -4.78
CA ILE A 275 -13.18 7.19 -3.75
C ILE A 275 -13.88 8.45 -4.22
N PRO A 276 -15.22 8.48 -4.26
CA PRO A 276 -15.97 9.61 -4.81
C PRO A 276 -15.58 10.94 -4.19
N LEU A 277 -15.31 11.93 -5.05
CA LEU A 277 -15.19 13.32 -4.68
C LEU A 277 -16.60 13.94 -4.61
N GLN A 278 -16.79 14.93 -3.74
CA GLN A 278 -18.09 15.59 -3.60
C GLN A 278 -18.59 16.12 -4.96
N GLY A 279 -19.85 15.82 -5.30
CA GLY A 279 -20.49 16.30 -6.52
C GLY A 279 -20.24 15.50 -7.81
N ILE A 280 -19.26 14.59 -7.85
CA ILE A 280 -18.93 13.78 -9.05
C ILE A 280 -19.29 12.28 -8.83
N ASP A 281 -20.28 12.02 -8.00
CA ASP A 281 -20.57 10.67 -7.51
C ASP A 281 -21.48 9.89 -8.46
N THR A 282 -20.88 9.09 -9.35
CA THR A 282 -21.56 8.04 -10.12
C THR A 282 -21.37 6.63 -9.52
N HIS A 283 -20.77 6.54 -8.32
CA HIS A 283 -20.38 5.28 -7.72
C HIS A 283 -21.57 4.44 -7.27
N LYS A 284 -21.70 3.23 -7.83
CA LYS A 284 -22.63 2.20 -7.33
C LYS A 284 -22.01 1.54 -6.10
N CYS A 285 -22.61 1.77 -4.93
CA CYS A 285 -22.11 1.20 -3.67
C CYS A 285 -22.43 -0.29 -3.57
N THR A 286 -21.39 -1.12 -3.50
CA THR A 286 -21.49 -2.58 -3.29
C THR A 286 -21.05 -3.00 -1.88
N ALA A 287 -20.86 -2.05 -0.97
CA ALA A 287 -20.42 -2.29 0.40
C ALA A 287 -21.30 -3.30 1.15
N GLY A 288 -20.73 -4.41 1.60
CA GLY A 288 -21.43 -5.49 2.28
C GLY A 288 -22.25 -6.41 1.36
N PHE A 289 -22.11 -6.24 0.03
CA PHE A 289 -22.66 -7.13 -0.99
C PHE A 289 -21.52 -7.83 -1.73
N ASP A 290 -21.13 -7.31 -2.89
CA ASP A 290 -20.04 -7.85 -3.70
C ASP A 290 -18.63 -7.47 -3.18
N LYS A 291 -18.55 -6.62 -2.14
CA LYS A 291 -17.31 -6.15 -1.53
C LYS A 291 -17.31 -6.34 -0.02
N LEU A 292 -16.22 -6.91 0.48
CA LEU A 292 -15.94 -7.06 1.92
C LEU A 292 -14.50 -6.64 2.24
N VAL A 293 -14.27 -6.32 3.51
CA VAL A 293 -12.94 -6.07 4.07
C VAL A 293 -12.74 -6.93 5.29
N ILE A 294 -11.62 -7.61 5.38
CA ILE A 294 -11.16 -8.30 6.58
C ILE A 294 -9.98 -7.52 7.14
N LYS A 295 -10.10 -7.06 8.37
CA LYS A 295 -9.02 -6.38 9.07
C LYS A 295 -7.99 -7.37 9.62
N TYR A 296 -6.81 -6.85 9.96
CA TYR A 296 -5.72 -7.58 10.60
C TYR A 296 -6.09 -8.23 11.95
N ASP A 297 -7.20 -7.83 12.57
CA ASP A 297 -7.78 -8.43 13.79
C ASP A 297 -8.87 -9.47 13.49
N GLY A 298 -9.07 -9.79 12.22
CA GLY A 298 -10.08 -10.73 11.76
C GLY A 298 -11.50 -10.18 11.64
N THR A 299 -11.74 -8.91 11.98
CA THR A 299 -13.06 -8.28 11.88
C THR A 299 -13.45 -8.10 10.41
N VAL A 300 -14.66 -8.51 10.05
CA VAL A 300 -15.20 -8.36 8.70
C VAL A 300 -16.08 -7.12 8.61
N LEU A 301 -15.76 -6.25 7.67
CA LEU A 301 -16.44 -4.98 7.43
C LEU A 301 -17.00 -4.91 6.02
N PRO A 302 -18.06 -4.13 5.79
CA PRO A 302 -18.64 -3.97 4.45
C PRO A 302 -17.77 -3.16 3.48
N CYS A 303 -16.87 -2.31 3.99
CA CYS A 303 -16.06 -1.40 3.17
C CYS A 303 -14.90 -0.82 4.00
N PRO A 304 -13.76 -0.45 3.39
CA PRO A 304 -12.65 0.20 4.09
C PRO A 304 -13.03 1.52 4.79
N ALA A 305 -14.10 2.18 4.34
CA ALA A 305 -14.61 3.41 4.97
C ALA A 305 -15.13 3.22 6.41
N PHE A 306 -15.10 2.00 6.95
CA PHE A 306 -15.62 1.69 8.29
C PHE A 306 -14.57 1.09 9.23
N LYS A 307 -13.30 1.13 8.89
CA LYS A 307 -12.22 0.47 9.64
C LYS A 307 -12.14 0.90 11.11
N GLU A 308 -12.38 2.17 11.38
CA GLU A 308 -12.36 2.74 12.74
C GLU A 308 -13.76 3.16 13.21
N TYR A 309 -14.80 2.62 12.58
CA TYR A 309 -16.16 2.91 12.99
C TYR A 309 -16.57 2.04 14.19
N ASP A 310 -17.27 2.64 15.14
CA ASP A 310 -17.78 1.91 16.32
C ASP A 310 -18.69 0.74 15.89
N ILE A 311 -18.27 -0.48 16.24
CA ILE A 311 -19.00 -1.71 15.95
C ILE A 311 -20.43 -1.68 16.49
N LYS A 312 -20.66 -1.05 17.68
CA LYS A 312 -22.00 -0.90 18.23
C LYS A 312 -22.89 -0.04 17.34
N LYS A 313 -22.33 1.03 16.76
CA LYS A 313 -23.08 1.88 15.82
C LYS A 313 -23.36 1.15 14.49
N LEU A 314 -22.41 0.35 13.97
CA LEU A 314 -22.64 -0.49 12.80
C LEU A 314 -23.76 -1.51 13.06
N ASN A 315 -23.74 -2.17 14.21
CA ASN A 315 -24.77 -3.12 14.61
C ASN A 315 -26.16 -2.46 14.77
N ALA A 316 -26.21 -1.23 15.31
CA ALA A 316 -27.47 -0.46 15.40
C ALA A 316 -28.06 -0.11 14.02
N LEU A 317 -27.22 -0.04 12.98
CA LEU A 317 -27.63 0.12 11.57
C LEU A 317 -27.95 -1.22 10.89
N GLY A 318 -27.96 -2.33 11.64
CA GLY A 318 -28.19 -3.68 11.09
C GLY A 318 -26.99 -4.24 10.30
N ILE A 319 -25.81 -3.63 10.42
CA ILE A 319 -24.59 -4.08 9.76
C ILE A 319 -23.86 -5.02 10.71
N LYS A 320 -23.94 -6.32 10.43
CA LYS A 320 -23.18 -7.33 11.18
C LYS A 320 -21.69 -7.22 10.85
N THR A 321 -20.87 -7.36 11.89
CA THR A 321 -19.39 -7.36 11.78
C THR A 321 -18.85 -8.65 12.38
N PRO A 322 -18.99 -9.81 11.68
CA PRO A 322 -18.44 -11.07 12.16
C PRO A 322 -16.91 -11.01 12.21
N ASN A 323 -16.32 -12.00 12.90
CA ASN A 323 -14.86 -12.10 12.99
C ASN A 323 -14.42 -13.50 12.52
N ILE A 324 -13.43 -13.56 11.60
CA ILE A 324 -12.98 -14.82 10.99
C ILE A 324 -12.34 -15.80 11.97
N HIS A 325 -11.92 -15.35 13.15
CA HIS A 325 -11.42 -16.24 14.20
C HIS A 325 -12.52 -17.09 14.84
N TYR A 326 -13.78 -16.59 14.86
CA TYR A 326 -14.86 -17.17 15.64
C TYR A 326 -16.11 -17.52 14.82
N ASN A 327 -16.47 -16.70 13.86
CA ASN A 327 -17.78 -16.73 13.20
C ASN A 327 -17.63 -16.71 11.67
N LEU A 328 -16.76 -17.54 11.12
CA LEU A 328 -16.50 -17.58 9.68
C LEU A 328 -17.79 -17.89 8.88
N GLU A 329 -18.62 -18.85 9.36
CA GLU A 329 -19.88 -19.25 8.76
C GLU A 329 -20.99 -18.19 8.85
N ASP A 330 -20.84 -17.19 9.70
CA ASP A 330 -21.77 -16.06 9.77
C ASP A 330 -21.58 -15.05 8.64
N ILE A 331 -20.46 -15.13 7.91
CA ILE A 331 -20.18 -14.26 6.78
C ILE A 331 -21.03 -14.71 5.59
N LYS A 332 -21.98 -13.85 5.21
CA LYS A 332 -22.84 -14.10 4.05
C LYS A 332 -22.44 -13.21 2.90
N VAL A 333 -22.24 -13.79 1.73
CA VAL A 333 -22.05 -13.04 0.49
C VAL A 333 -23.43 -12.80 -0.14
N HIS A 334 -23.76 -11.52 -0.30
CA HIS A 334 -24.98 -11.09 -0.98
C HIS A 334 -24.59 -10.37 -2.28
N HIS A 335 -25.41 -10.46 -3.30
CA HIS A 335 -25.21 -9.75 -4.55
C HIS A 335 -26.14 -8.55 -4.65
N GLY A 336 -25.63 -7.45 -5.17
CA GLY A 336 -26.43 -6.27 -5.39
C GLY A 336 -25.70 -4.95 -5.21
N THR A 337 -26.47 -3.88 -5.31
CA THR A 337 -26.00 -2.52 -5.09
C THR A 337 -26.93 -1.79 -4.14
N ARG A 338 -26.38 -0.91 -3.32
CA ARG A 338 -27.18 -0.06 -2.45
C ARG A 338 -27.76 1.12 -3.22
N LYS A 339 -29.02 1.47 -2.95
CA LYS A 339 -29.68 2.66 -3.52
C LYS A 339 -28.94 3.95 -3.17
N GLN A 340 -28.30 3.99 -1.99
CA GLN A 340 -27.45 5.09 -1.54
C GLN A 340 -26.14 4.53 -0.98
N PRO A 341 -24.99 5.20 -1.18
CA PRO A 341 -23.75 4.80 -0.57
C PRO A 341 -23.86 4.69 0.95
N LEU A 342 -23.36 3.59 1.51
CA LEU A 342 -23.46 3.33 2.95
C LEU A 342 -22.75 4.41 3.78
N CYS A 343 -21.61 4.91 3.29
CA CYS A 343 -20.89 6.02 3.93
C CYS A 343 -21.72 7.30 4.01
N LYS A 344 -22.49 7.64 2.96
CA LYS A 344 -23.39 8.81 2.99
C LYS A 344 -24.52 8.68 4.01
N GLN A 345 -25.01 7.45 4.25
CA GLN A 345 -26.02 7.21 5.29
C GLN A 345 -25.45 7.47 6.68
N LEU A 346 -24.20 7.10 6.92
CA LEU A 346 -23.51 7.32 8.19
C LEU A 346 -23.17 8.80 8.44
N TYR A 347 -22.74 9.53 7.42
CA TYR A 347 -22.52 10.99 7.54
C TYR A 347 -23.80 11.76 7.88
N LYS A 348 -24.94 11.35 7.35
CA LYS A 348 -26.23 11.94 7.72
C LYS A 348 -26.61 11.63 9.17
N PHE A 349 -26.33 10.41 9.63
CA PHE A 349 -26.60 10.00 11.00
C PHE A 349 -25.74 10.76 12.01
N ASN A 350 -24.46 10.99 11.72
CA ASN A 350 -23.57 11.77 12.60
C ASN A 350 -23.98 13.25 12.70
N LYS A 351 -24.52 13.86 11.63
CA LYS A 351 -25.03 15.22 11.66
C LYS A 351 -26.37 15.36 12.42
N SER A 352 -27.10 14.27 12.65
CA SER A 352 -28.35 14.29 13.41
C SER A 352 -28.14 14.06 14.92
N ILE A 353 -26.89 13.78 15.36
CA ILE A 353 -26.53 13.56 16.78
C ILE A 353 -25.72 14.75 17.36
N GLN A 354 -25.32 15.72 16.52
CA GLN A 354 -24.78 17.00 16.95
C GLN A 354 -25.90 18.05 17.04
#